data_619638b6635c9ae6a7424d37c686d8b2
#
_entry.id   619638b6635c9ae6a7424d37c686d8b2
#
_cell.length_a   1.000
_cell.length_b   1.000
_cell.length_c   1.000
_cell.angle_alpha   90.00
_cell.angle_beta   90.00
_cell.angle_gamma   90.00
#
_symmetry.space_group_name_H-M   'P 1'
#
loop_
_entity.id
_entity.type
_entity.pdbx_description
1 polymer ?
#
loop_
_entity_poly.entity_id
_entity_poly.type
_entity_poly.pdbx_seq_one_letter_code
_entity_poly.pdbx_strand_id
1 'polypeptide(L)'
;MLFPAVLAVIAVAGAAWWLWPGRHSEPQQPQAESTSAPVQPYSAPRLSIVVLPFANLRDDPQQEYFVDGITEDLTTDLARIEGSQVIARNTAFTYKGKSVDAKRIGRELGVRYVLEGSIQRSGNQVRINTQLVDAETGAHLWAERFDRDAGDLFALQNEITARIARALQSQLAIAESRRPTARPDALDYILRGRAVLTKPISRERYDEAASLFETALALDPQATDAAAWLAALLAARVVDDLSDLPNEDLHRAERLAAQALAMSPSSALAHYVKGQVLFAQSRCKEAIPEYERAISLDRSRAPAYARLGFCKFLTGSVEDAIPYFEQAIHLSPHEPGIAPWFGRMGVIYLLQSRSDEAIGWLEKANSENARLAFVHAYLAAGYALKGDPERARAELREAQGLSNAYFSLASVEKSNWYDNPKIRALAEATYFPGLRRAGIPEE
;
A
#
# COMPACT_ATOMS: atom_id res chain seq x y z
N MET A 1 9.28 108.57 -20.35
CA MET A 1 7.89 108.24 -20.65
C MET A 1 7.80 106.86 -21.31
N LEU A 2 7.97 105.77 -20.44
CA LEU A 2 8.04 104.39 -20.94
C LEU A 2 7.25 103.41 -20.00
N PHE A 3 6.40 103.93 -19.15
CA PHE A 3 5.72 103.13 -18.14
C PHE A 3 4.27 102.70 -18.45
N PRO A 4 3.52 103.22 -19.39
CA PRO A 4 2.16 102.69 -19.61
C PRO A 4 2.07 101.47 -20.55
N ALA A 5 3.08 101.17 -21.36
CA ALA A 5 3.02 100.12 -22.40
C ALA A 5 3.26 98.71 -21.83
N VAL A 6 3.99 98.63 -20.76
CA VAL A 6 4.32 97.32 -20.11
C VAL A 6 3.12 96.75 -19.29
N LEU A 7 2.33 97.59 -18.66
CA LEU A 7 1.15 97.16 -17.88
C LEU A 7 -0.01 96.65 -18.80
N ALA A 8 -0.12 97.17 -20.00
CA ALA A 8 -1.14 96.71 -20.95
C ALA A 8 -0.84 95.33 -21.54
N VAL A 9 0.41 94.97 -21.75
CA VAL A 9 0.83 93.63 -22.23
C VAL A 9 0.59 92.56 -21.16
N ILE A 10 0.85 92.87 -19.88
CA ILE A 10 0.60 91.95 -18.76
C ILE A 10 -0.88 91.72 -18.55
N ALA A 11 -1.74 92.70 -18.72
CA ALA A 11 -3.18 92.56 -18.60
C ALA A 11 -3.81 91.67 -19.70
N VAL A 12 -3.32 91.81 -20.95
CA VAL A 12 -3.83 91.00 -22.07
C VAL A 12 -3.33 89.53 -22.00
N ALA A 13 -2.11 89.30 -21.51
CA ALA A 13 -1.62 87.96 -21.31
C ALA A 13 -2.34 87.24 -20.15
N GLY A 14 -2.71 87.95 -19.07
CA GLY A 14 -3.46 87.38 -17.95
C GLY A 14 -4.93 87.05 -18.33
N ALA A 15 -5.58 87.86 -19.16
CA ALA A 15 -6.96 87.62 -19.65
C ALA A 15 -7.02 86.43 -20.63
N ALA A 16 -5.99 86.28 -21.49
CA ALA A 16 -5.91 85.16 -22.42
C ALA A 16 -5.71 83.80 -21.72
N TRP A 17 -5.10 83.83 -20.55
CA TRP A 17 -4.92 82.56 -19.76
C TRP A 17 -6.21 82.18 -19.02
N TRP A 18 -7.07 83.15 -18.70
CA TRP A 18 -8.35 82.88 -17.95
C TRP A 18 -9.50 82.50 -18.90
N LEU A 19 -9.42 82.86 -20.18
CA LEU A 19 -10.44 82.58 -21.21
C LEU A 19 -10.13 81.41 -22.12
N TRP A 20 -9.09 80.56 -21.76
CA TRP A 20 -8.81 79.37 -22.51
C TRP A 20 -9.68 78.23 -22.06
N PRO A 21 -10.71 77.79 -22.82
CA PRO A 21 -11.55 76.70 -22.41
C PRO A 21 -10.84 75.39 -22.70
N GLY A 22 -10.28 74.83 -21.72
CA GLY A 22 -9.82 73.49 -21.95
C GLY A 22 -8.56 73.10 -21.19
N ARG A 23 -8.78 72.10 -20.30
CA ARG A 23 -7.86 71.19 -19.70
C ARG A 23 -7.40 71.51 -18.29
N HIS A 24 -8.34 71.52 -17.40
CA HIS A 24 -8.06 70.88 -16.13
C HIS A 24 -8.21 69.39 -16.33
N SER A 25 -7.18 68.75 -16.92
CA SER A 25 -6.96 67.34 -16.74
C SER A 25 -6.46 67.23 -15.31
N GLU A 26 -7.34 66.91 -14.36
CA GLU A 26 -6.88 66.28 -13.15
C GLU A 26 -5.93 65.13 -13.52
N PRO A 27 -4.78 64.94 -12.86
CA PRO A 27 -4.00 63.76 -13.05
C PRO A 27 -4.90 62.61 -12.60
N GLN A 28 -5.51 61.90 -13.54
CA GLN A 28 -6.03 60.56 -13.29
C GLN A 28 -4.84 59.78 -12.75
N GLN A 29 -4.86 59.55 -11.45
CA GLN A 29 -4.17 58.42 -10.86
C GLN A 29 -4.52 57.21 -11.71
N PRO A 30 -3.57 56.47 -12.27
CA PRO A 30 -3.89 55.19 -12.85
C PRO A 30 -4.57 54.41 -11.76
N GLN A 31 -5.89 54.26 -11.82
CA GLN A 31 -6.57 53.16 -11.17
C GLN A 31 -5.94 51.94 -11.85
N ALA A 32 -4.96 51.37 -11.14
CA ALA A 32 -4.62 49.99 -11.32
C ALA A 32 -5.93 49.23 -11.04
N GLU A 33 -6.72 49.02 -12.07
CA GLU A 33 -7.59 47.85 -12.12
C GLU A 33 -6.66 46.66 -11.93
N SER A 34 -6.41 46.36 -10.69
CA SER A 34 -6.03 45.02 -10.29
C SER A 34 -7.23 44.13 -10.63
N THR A 35 -7.38 43.79 -11.90
CA THR A 35 -7.97 42.53 -12.29
C THR A 35 -7.08 41.47 -11.65
N SER A 36 -7.31 41.25 -10.37
CA SER A 36 -6.95 39.99 -9.76
C SER A 36 -7.72 38.97 -10.59
N ALA A 37 -7.05 38.38 -11.58
CA ALA A 37 -7.48 37.11 -12.14
C ALA A 37 -7.90 36.24 -10.92
N PRO A 38 -9.08 35.62 -10.97
CA PRO A 38 -9.48 34.77 -9.87
C PRO A 38 -8.30 33.82 -9.64
N VAL A 39 -7.66 33.93 -8.48
CA VAL A 39 -6.64 32.98 -8.04
C VAL A 39 -7.37 31.66 -8.06
N GLN A 40 -7.15 30.87 -9.13
CA GLN A 40 -7.66 29.51 -9.17
C GLN A 40 -7.15 28.87 -7.89
N PRO A 41 -8.03 28.31 -7.06
CA PRO A 41 -7.58 27.66 -5.84
C PRO A 41 -6.53 26.66 -6.26
N TYR A 42 -5.29 26.84 -5.79
CA TYR A 42 -4.18 25.93 -6.04
C TYR A 42 -4.60 24.54 -5.51
N SER A 43 -4.98 23.67 -6.43
CA SER A 43 -5.29 22.29 -6.10
C SER A 43 -3.96 21.53 -6.08
N ALA A 44 -3.51 21.17 -4.89
CA ALA A 44 -2.32 20.35 -4.76
C ALA A 44 -2.45 19.06 -5.59
N PRO A 45 -1.38 18.60 -6.27
CA PRO A 45 -1.41 17.36 -7.02
C PRO A 45 -1.88 16.20 -6.13
N ARG A 46 -2.62 15.26 -6.71
CA ARG A 46 -3.02 14.03 -6.01
C ARG A 46 -1.77 13.28 -5.58
N LEU A 47 -1.83 12.59 -4.47
CA LEU A 47 -0.69 11.87 -3.90
C LEU A 47 0.57 12.73 -3.70
N SER A 48 0.41 14.08 -3.63
CA SER A 48 1.51 14.95 -3.24
C SER A 48 1.69 14.94 -1.72
N ILE A 49 2.90 14.65 -1.27
CA ILE A 49 3.21 14.42 0.14
C ILE A 49 4.54 15.06 0.52
N VAL A 50 4.61 15.59 1.73
CA VAL A 50 5.85 15.95 2.40
C VAL A 50 6.04 15.07 3.63
N VAL A 51 7.24 14.56 3.80
CA VAL A 51 7.69 13.92 5.05
C VAL A 51 8.43 14.97 5.85
N LEU A 52 7.84 15.44 6.95
CA LEU A 52 8.50 16.38 7.82
C LEU A 52 9.62 15.69 8.64
N PRO A 53 10.68 16.39 9.00
CA PRO A 53 11.66 15.87 9.93
C PRO A 53 10.96 15.42 11.22
N PHE A 54 11.17 14.16 11.58
CA PHE A 54 10.63 13.62 12.82
C PHE A 54 11.22 14.35 14.03
N ALA A 55 10.41 14.58 15.04
CA ALA A 55 10.88 15.24 16.26
C ALA A 55 11.63 14.25 17.15
N ASN A 56 12.85 14.60 17.55
CA ASN A 56 13.60 13.89 18.60
C ASN A 56 13.12 14.39 19.97
N LEU A 57 12.32 13.58 20.69
CA LEU A 57 11.68 14.02 21.95
C LEU A 57 12.63 14.06 23.16
N ARG A 58 13.88 13.63 23.02
CA ARG A 58 14.85 13.66 24.11
C ARG A 58 16.02 14.61 23.90
N ASP A 59 16.04 15.34 22.77
CA ASP A 59 17.14 16.27 22.40
C ASP A 59 18.54 15.66 22.53
N ASP A 60 18.67 14.33 22.30
CA ASP A 60 19.95 13.64 22.32
C ASP A 60 20.62 13.77 20.95
N PRO A 61 21.71 14.54 20.84
CA PRO A 61 22.40 14.74 19.56
C PRO A 61 22.93 13.44 18.93
N GLN A 62 23.21 12.41 19.75
CA GLN A 62 23.68 11.12 19.24
C GLN A 62 22.61 10.31 18.55
N GLN A 63 21.35 10.66 18.75
CA GLN A 63 20.20 9.99 18.11
C GLN A 63 19.70 10.76 16.87
N GLU A 64 20.15 11.98 16.67
CA GLU A 64 19.66 12.84 15.59
C GLU A 64 19.86 12.20 14.20
N TYR A 65 21.01 11.53 13.98
CA TYR A 65 21.27 10.83 12.72
C TYR A 65 20.24 9.71 12.44
N PHE A 66 19.79 9.00 13.48
CA PHE A 66 18.78 7.94 13.35
C PHE A 66 17.42 8.54 13.03
N VAL A 67 17.04 9.63 13.69
CA VAL A 67 15.79 10.35 13.45
C VAL A 67 15.74 10.92 12.02
N ASP A 68 16.83 11.57 11.61
CA ASP A 68 16.97 12.13 10.27
C ASP A 68 16.99 11.02 9.20
N GLY A 69 17.63 9.88 9.49
CA GLY A 69 17.67 8.72 8.62
C GLY A 69 16.28 8.11 8.36
N ILE A 70 15.44 8.00 9.39
CA ILE A 70 14.04 7.56 9.21
C ILE A 70 13.27 8.51 8.27
N THR A 71 13.43 9.81 8.45
CA THR A 71 12.81 10.83 7.59
C THR A 71 13.26 10.68 6.13
N GLU A 72 14.57 10.47 5.91
CA GLU A 72 15.15 10.30 4.58
C GLU A 72 14.68 9.01 3.89
N ASP A 73 14.71 7.90 4.62
CA ASP A 73 14.22 6.61 4.09
C ASP A 73 12.74 6.66 3.77
N LEU A 74 11.91 7.26 4.61
CA LEU A 74 10.48 7.45 4.33
C LEU A 74 10.26 8.30 3.09
N THR A 75 11.02 9.39 2.93
CA THR A 75 10.96 10.23 1.72
C THR A 75 11.29 9.40 0.49
N THR A 76 12.31 8.55 0.57
CA THR A 76 12.75 7.68 -0.53
C THR A 76 11.73 6.58 -0.82
N ASP A 77 11.21 5.91 0.20
CA ASP A 77 10.25 4.81 0.03
C ASP A 77 8.90 5.31 -0.50
N LEU A 78 8.43 6.48 -0.04
CA LEU A 78 7.20 7.09 -0.53
C LEU A 78 7.34 7.59 -1.98
N ALA A 79 8.51 8.02 -2.40
CA ALA A 79 8.77 8.40 -3.79
C ALA A 79 8.72 7.21 -4.78
N ARG A 80 8.77 5.97 -4.27
CA ARG A 80 8.57 4.75 -5.08
C ARG A 80 7.10 4.38 -5.28
N ILE A 81 6.19 5.04 -4.55
CA ILE A 81 4.75 4.85 -4.76
C ILE A 81 4.39 5.47 -6.11
N GLU A 82 3.90 4.66 -7.01
CA GLU A 82 3.55 5.09 -8.36
C GLU A 82 2.47 6.19 -8.32
N GLY A 83 2.71 7.27 -9.07
CA GLY A 83 1.88 8.48 -9.07
C GLY A 83 2.10 9.42 -7.88
N SER A 84 2.98 9.11 -6.92
CA SER A 84 3.29 10.01 -5.81
C SER A 84 4.23 11.15 -6.24
N GLN A 85 4.03 12.32 -5.63
CA GLN A 85 4.94 13.47 -5.72
C GLN A 85 5.43 13.79 -4.31
N VAL A 86 6.67 13.43 -4.01
CA VAL A 86 7.25 13.62 -2.68
C VAL A 86 8.15 14.85 -2.69
N ILE A 87 7.95 15.74 -1.73
CA ILE A 87 8.80 16.93 -1.56
C ILE A 87 10.21 16.49 -1.16
N ALA A 88 11.19 17.09 -1.82
CA ALA A 88 12.59 16.79 -1.58
C ALA A 88 12.99 17.06 -0.11
N ARG A 89 13.83 16.17 0.45
CA ARG A 89 14.34 16.21 1.82
C ARG A 89 14.80 17.62 2.24
N ASN A 90 15.63 18.28 1.44
CA ASN A 90 16.19 19.59 1.79
C ASN A 90 15.10 20.65 2.03
N THR A 91 14.01 20.62 1.25
CA THR A 91 12.86 21.51 1.43
C THR A 91 12.11 21.16 2.72
N ALA A 92 11.84 19.88 2.97
CA ALA A 92 11.17 19.43 4.19
C ALA A 92 11.97 19.80 5.45
N PHE A 93 13.30 19.69 5.40
CA PHE A 93 14.18 20.02 6.54
C PHE A 93 14.23 21.51 6.90
N THR A 94 13.72 22.42 6.04
CA THR A 94 13.53 23.82 6.43
C THR A 94 12.48 24.00 7.55
N TYR A 95 11.66 22.99 7.79
CA TYR A 95 10.66 22.95 8.88
C TYR A 95 11.17 22.27 10.15
N LYS A 96 12.42 21.77 10.18
CA LYS A 96 12.99 21.11 11.36
C LYS A 96 12.96 22.02 12.58
N GLY A 97 12.41 21.53 13.69
CA GLY A 97 12.27 22.28 14.95
C GLY A 97 11.22 23.39 14.93
N LYS A 98 10.45 23.53 13.86
CA LYS A 98 9.38 24.53 13.77
C LYS A 98 8.02 23.88 14.05
N SER A 99 7.22 24.53 14.91
CA SER A 99 5.82 24.19 15.09
C SER A 99 4.99 24.93 14.04
N VAL A 100 4.64 24.23 12.96
CA VAL A 100 3.89 24.80 11.84
C VAL A 100 2.67 23.91 11.58
N ASP A 101 1.51 24.53 11.41
CA ASP A 101 0.25 23.83 11.08
C ASP A 101 0.35 23.13 9.72
N ALA A 102 -0.12 21.88 9.63
CA ALA A 102 -0.12 21.08 8.41
C ALA A 102 -0.84 21.77 7.23
N LYS A 103 -1.93 22.51 7.49
CA LYS A 103 -2.62 23.30 6.46
C LYS A 103 -1.76 24.42 5.88
N ARG A 104 -0.92 25.04 6.71
CA ARG A 104 0.01 26.06 6.27
C ARG A 104 1.12 25.45 5.42
N ILE A 105 1.69 24.33 5.87
CA ILE A 105 2.72 23.57 5.12
C ILE A 105 2.16 23.14 3.76
N GLY A 106 0.94 22.59 3.74
CA GLY A 106 0.29 22.17 2.49
C GLY A 106 0.18 23.31 1.48
N ARG A 107 -0.20 24.52 1.92
CA ARG A 107 -0.27 25.69 1.04
C ARG A 107 1.11 26.19 0.57
N GLU A 108 2.09 26.24 1.49
CA GLU A 108 3.44 26.72 1.19
C GLU A 108 4.19 25.80 0.23
N LEU A 109 4.03 24.48 0.40
CA LEU A 109 4.73 23.48 -0.42
C LEU A 109 3.89 22.94 -1.58
N GLY A 110 2.62 23.28 -1.62
CA GLY A 110 1.72 22.78 -2.64
C GLY A 110 1.47 21.29 -2.55
N VAL A 111 1.38 20.75 -1.34
CA VAL A 111 1.14 19.32 -1.10
C VAL A 111 -0.20 19.09 -0.43
N ARG A 112 -0.79 17.91 -0.72
CA ARG A 112 -2.06 17.50 -0.16
C ARG A 112 -1.92 16.76 1.16
N TYR A 113 -0.80 16.09 1.37
CA TYR A 113 -0.56 15.27 2.54
C TYR A 113 0.71 15.67 3.27
N VAL A 114 0.64 15.64 4.59
CA VAL A 114 1.79 15.86 5.48
C VAL A 114 1.95 14.60 6.34
N LEU A 115 3.11 13.97 6.25
CA LEU A 115 3.53 12.93 7.16
C LEU A 115 4.43 13.55 8.21
N GLU A 116 4.08 13.38 9.47
CA GLU A 116 4.86 13.87 10.61
C GLU A 116 4.97 12.80 11.68
N GLY A 117 5.94 12.96 12.56
CA GLY A 117 6.15 12.00 13.64
C GLY A 117 7.16 12.45 14.66
N SER A 118 7.32 11.60 15.67
CA SER A 118 8.28 11.80 16.75
C SER A 118 8.93 10.48 17.13
N ILE A 119 10.18 10.57 17.58
CA ILE A 119 10.98 9.44 18.03
C ILE A 119 11.45 9.70 19.46
N GLN A 120 11.29 8.70 20.31
CA GLN A 120 11.75 8.71 21.68
C GLN A 120 12.51 7.41 21.94
N ARG A 121 13.77 7.50 22.33
CA ARG A 121 14.56 6.35 22.77
C ARG A 121 14.76 6.40 24.27
N SER A 122 14.60 5.26 24.95
CA SER A 122 14.86 5.10 26.37
C SER A 122 15.62 3.78 26.62
N GLY A 123 16.93 3.90 26.82
CA GLY A 123 17.79 2.72 26.91
C GLY A 123 17.75 1.89 25.63
N ASN A 124 17.28 0.65 25.74
CA ASN A 124 17.12 -0.25 24.61
C ASN A 124 15.71 -0.22 23.96
N GLN A 125 14.83 0.70 24.35
CA GLN A 125 13.50 0.87 23.79
C GLN A 125 13.41 2.09 22.91
N VAL A 126 12.85 1.94 21.71
CA VAL A 126 12.53 3.03 20.78
C VAL A 126 11.04 3.07 20.58
N ARG A 127 10.47 4.24 20.80
CA ARG A 127 9.06 4.54 20.46
C ARG A 127 9.03 5.52 19.31
N ILE A 128 8.26 5.19 18.29
CA ILE A 128 8.04 6.05 17.13
C ILE A 128 6.54 6.26 17.01
N ASN A 129 6.11 7.52 17.01
CA ASN A 129 4.75 7.90 16.66
C ASN A 129 4.79 8.53 15.29
N THR A 130 3.82 8.22 14.44
CA THR A 130 3.71 8.78 13.11
C THR A 130 2.25 9.01 12.76
N GLN A 131 1.98 10.04 11.98
CA GLN A 131 0.63 10.38 11.53
C GLN A 131 0.64 11.01 10.15
N LEU A 132 -0.41 10.71 9.38
CA LEU A 132 -0.71 11.30 8.08
C LEU A 132 -1.85 12.28 8.22
N VAL A 133 -1.61 13.52 7.81
CA VAL A 133 -2.57 14.62 7.89
C VAL A 133 -2.96 15.06 6.49
N ASP A 134 -4.25 15.24 6.25
CA ASP A 134 -4.77 15.94 5.07
C ASP A 134 -4.53 17.44 5.23
N ALA A 135 -3.69 18.01 4.39
CA ALA A 135 -3.28 19.40 4.50
C ALA A 135 -4.36 20.42 4.07
N GLU A 136 -5.41 19.99 3.38
CA GLU A 136 -6.55 20.88 3.06
C GLU A 136 -7.50 21.01 4.25
N THR A 137 -7.84 19.87 4.86
CA THR A 137 -8.84 19.81 5.94
C THR A 137 -8.23 19.90 7.33
N GLY A 138 -6.97 19.50 7.51
CA GLY A 138 -6.31 19.29 8.80
C GLY A 138 -6.73 17.99 9.48
N ALA A 139 -7.45 17.10 8.78
CA ALA A 139 -7.90 15.85 9.34
C ALA A 139 -6.75 14.84 9.43
N HIS A 140 -6.66 14.14 10.56
CA HIS A 140 -5.75 13.01 10.71
C HIS A 140 -6.36 11.81 9.98
N LEU A 141 -5.71 11.36 8.92
CA LEU A 141 -6.16 10.24 8.11
C LEU A 141 -5.70 8.90 8.68
N TRP A 142 -4.54 8.90 9.31
CA TRP A 142 -3.92 7.72 9.90
C TRP A 142 -2.93 8.13 10.98
N ALA A 143 -2.80 7.30 12.02
CA ALA A 143 -1.76 7.41 13.03
C ALA A 143 -1.40 6.01 13.54
N GLU A 144 -0.11 5.77 13.78
CA GLU A 144 0.38 4.51 14.36
C GLU A 144 1.56 4.76 15.30
N ARG A 145 1.66 3.92 16.33
CA ARG A 145 2.76 3.90 17.27
C ARG A 145 3.50 2.58 17.18
N PHE A 146 4.82 2.68 17.11
CA PHE A 146 5.72 1.54 17.09
C PHE A 146 6.57 1.56 18.37
N ASP A 147 6.53 0.48 19.15
CA ASP A 147 7.38 0.26 20.30
C ASP A 147 8.31 -0.92 19.96
N ARG A 148 9.63 -0.73 19.97
CA ARG A 148 10.63 -1.70 19.51
C ARG A 148 11.88 -1.67 20.36
N ASP A 149 12.61 -2.81 20.37
CA ASP A 149 13.94 -2.89 20.91
C ASP A 149 14.99 -2.31 19.94
N ALA A 150 15.92 -1.53 20.48
CA ALA A 150 16.97 -0.84 19.71
C ALA A 150 18.24 -1.69 19.51
N GLY A 151 18.10 -3.01 19.34
CA GLY A 151 19.26 -3.92 19.21
C GLY A 151 20.11 -3.63 17.99
N ASP A 152 19.50 -3.54 16.81
CA ASP A 152 20.11 -3.11 15.55
C ASP A 152 19.31 -1.93 14.99
N LEU A 153 19.85 -0.73 15.10
CA LEU A 153 19.18 0.50 14.67
C LEU A 153 18.96 0.55 13.15
N PHE A 154 19.86 -0.02 12.35
CA PHE A 154 19.69 -0.06 10.89
C PHE A 154 18.58 -1.03 10.46
N ALA A 155 18.54 -2.22 11.06
CA ALA A 155 17.47 -3.17 10.81
C ALA A 155 16.14 -2.58 11.24
N LEU A 156 16.09 -1.95 12.42
CA LEU A 156 14.90 -1.27 12.95
C LEU A 156 14.42 -0.13 12.03
N GLN A 157 15.33 0.71 11.54
CA GLN A 157 15.02 1.80 10.61
C GLN A 157 14.37 1.25 9.33
N ASN A 158 15.01 0.25 8.71
CA ASN A 158 14.51 -0.39 7.50
C ASN A 158 13.12 -1.03 7.70
N GLU A 159 12.92 -1.70 8.83
CA GLU A 159 11.65 -2.31 9.19
C GLU A 159 10.53 -1.28 9.29
N ILE A 160 10.75 -0.24 10.11
CA ILE A 160 9.72 0.75 10.42
C ILE A 160 9.37 1.58 9.19
N THR A 161 10.37 2.01 8.40
CA THR A 161 10.12 2.81 7.19
C THR A 161 9.33 2.01 6.15
N ALA A 162 9.66 0.74 5.94
CA ALA A 162 8.92 -0.12 5.03
C ALA A 162 7.48 -0.35 5.51
N ARG A 163 7.26 -0.52 6.82
CA ARG A 163 5.93 -0.69 7.40
C ARG A 163 5.07 0.58 7.28
N ILE A 164 5.63 1.74 7.57
CA ILE A 164 4.94 3.03 7.39
C ILE A 164 4.59 3.24 5.92
N ALA A 165 5.54 3.03 5.00
CA ALA A 165 5.31 3.17 3.56
C ALA A 165 4.17 2.24 3.09
N ARG A 166 4.13 0.99 3.56
CA ARG A 166 3.05 0.05 3.24
C ARG A 166 1.70 0.52 3.73
N ALA A 167 1.59 0.97 4.99
CA ALA A 167 0.35 1.49 5.54
C ALA A 167 -0.15 2.72 4.75
N LEU A 168 0.75 3.64 4.42
CA LEU A 168 0.42 4.86 3.68
C LEU A 168 -0.07 4.59 2.25
N GLN A 169 0.46 3.59 1.55
CA GLN A 169 -0.05 3.20 0.22
C GLN A 169 -1.56 2.94 0.23
N SER A 170 -2.04 2.20 1.22
CA SER A 170 -3.47 1.89 1.37
C SER A 170 -4.28 3.12 1.80
N GLN A 171 -3.78 3.88 2.77
CA GLN A 171 -4.48 5.05 3.31
C GLN A 171 -4.63 6.16 2.27
N LEU A 172 -3.60 6.43 1.47
CA LEU A 172 -3.64 7.41 0.40
C LEU A 172 -4.67 7.02 -0.67
N ALA A 173 -4.73 5.73 -1.07
CA ALA A 173 -5.72 5.26 -2.02
C ALA A 173 -7.15 5.43 -1.49
N ILE A 174 -7.39 5.10 -0.21
CA ILE A 174 -8.69 5.28 0.45
C ILE A 174 -9.07 6.77 0.53
N ALA A 175 -8.13 7.63 0.93
CA ALA A 175 -8.39 9.07 1.05
C ALA A 175 -8.75 9.69 -0.29
N GLU A 176 -7.99 9.41 -1.34
CA GLU A 176 -8.24 9.94 -2.69
C GLU A 176 -9.54 9.38 -3.29
N SER A 177 -9.87 8.10 -3.07
CA SER A 177 -11.10 7.49 -3.59
C SER A 177 -12.38 8.15 -3.08
N ARG A 178 -12.32 8.77 -1.90
CA ARG A 178 -13.46 9.46 -1.26
C ARG A 178 -13.64 10.90 -1.71
N ARG A 179 -12.66 11.47 -2.43
CA ARG A 179 -12.72 12.87 -2.86
C ARG A 179 -13.70 13.05 -4.03
N PRO A 180 -14.59 14.06 -3.97
CA PRO A 180 -15.43 14.41 -5.11
C PRO A 180 -14.56 14.89 -6.27
N THR A 181 -14.77 14.32 -7.47
CA THR A 181 -14.08 14.73 -8.70
C THR A 181 -15.12 15.04 -9.76
N ALA A 182 -15.11 16.29 -10.24
CA ALA A 182 -16.09 16.74 -11.23
C ALA A 182 -15.92 16.06 -12.60
N ARG A 183 -14.69 15.68 -12.95
CA ARG A 183 -14.35 14.94 -14.17
C ARG A 183 -13.31 13.88 -13.81
N PRO A 184 -13.74 12.65 -13.48
CA PRO A 184 -12.81 11.57 -13.16
C PRO A 184 -11.92 11.22 -14.34
N ASP A 185 -10.62 11.07 -14.09
CA ASP A 185 -9.63 10.58 -15.04
C ASP A 185 -9.20 9.12 -14.72
N ALA A 186 -8.28 8.57 -15.50
CA ALA A 186 -7.81 7.20 -15.30
C ALA A 186 -7.25 6.98 -13.88
N LEU A 187 -6.53 7.96 -13.31
CA LEU A 187 -5.99 7.86 -11.95
C LEU A 187 -7.09 7.79 -10.90
N ASP A 188 -8.21 8.52 -11.05
CA ASP A 188 -9.36 8.40 -10.13
C ASP A 188 -9.89 6.97 -10.06
N TYR A 189 -10.06 6.34 -11.22
CA TYR A 189 -10.56 4.97 -11.29
C TYR A 189 -9.55 3.97 -10.74
N ILE A 190 -8.25 4.16 -10.98
CA ILE A 190 -7.19 3.34 -10.38
C ILE A 190 -7.24 3.43 -8.85
N LEU A 191 -7.30 4.64 -8.29
CA LEU A 191 -7.32 4.84 -6.84
C LEU A 191 -8.59 4.27 -6.19
N ARG A 192 -9.75 4.41 -6.82
CA ARG A 192 -11.00 3.77 -6.39
C ARG A 192 -10.90 2.25 -6.43
N GLY A 193 -10.38 1.68 -7.51
CA GLY A 193 -10.14 0.24 -7.63
C GLY A 193 -9.23 -0.29 -6.53
N ARG A 194 -8.12 0.41 -6.25
CA ARG A 194 -7.20 0.07 -5.15
C ARG A 194 -7.89 0.16 -3.78
N ALA A 195 -8.74 1.16 -3.56
CA ALA A 195 -9.51 1.27 -2.32
C ALA A 195 -10.52 0.11 -2.17
N VAL A 196 -11.17 -0.33 -3.25
CA VAL A 196 -12.03 -1.52 -3.23
C VAL A 196 -11.25 -2.77 -2.82
N LEU A 197 -10.01 -2.92 -3.25
CA LEU A 197 -9.15 -4.04 -2.88
C LEU A 197 -8.76 -4.09 -1.39
N THR A 198 -9.05 -3.06 -0.60
CA THR A 198 -8.89 -3.12 0.87
C THR A 198 -10.08 -3.75 1.60
N LYS A 199 -11.22 -3.99 0.91
CA LYS A 199 -12.38 -4.70 1.45
C LYS A 199 -12.09 -6.20 1.59
N PRO A 200 -12.86 -6.97 2.38
CA PRO A 200 -12.76 -8.43 2.45
C PRO A 200 -12.91 -9.09 1.07
N ILE A 201 -12.24 -10.23 0.87
CA ILE A 201 -12.27 -10.97 -0.40
C ILE A 201 -13.68 -11.48 -0.67
N SER A 202 -14.24 -11.13 -1.84
CA SER A 202 -15.52 -11.64 -2.36
C SER A 202 -15.58 -11.46 -3.89
N ARG A 203 -16.51 -12.13 -4.53
CA ARG A 203 -16.76 -11.97 -5.98
C ARG A 203 -17.10 -10.53 -6.32
N GLU A 204 -18.02 -9.93 -5.58
CA GLU A 204 -18.47 -8.54 -5.77
C GLU A 204 -17.32 -7.55 -5.68
N ARG A 205 -16.40 -7.77 -4.73
CA ARG A 205 -15.18 -6.95 -4.62
C ARG A 205 -14.33 -7.04 -5.88
N TYR A 206 -14.14 -8.25 -6.42
CA TYR A 206 -13.34 -8.43 -7.63
C TYR A 206 -14.03 -7.83 -8.86
N ASP A 207 -15.32 -7.97 -9.00
CA ASP A 207 -16.09 -7.41 -10.12
C ASP A 207 -16.12 -5.88 -10.07
N GLU A 208 -16.34 -5.29 -8.89
CA GLU A 208 -16.28 -3.83 -8.67
C GLU A 208 -14.89 -3.29 -9.03
N ALA A 209 -13.81 -3.90 -8.54
CA ALA A 209 -12.46 -3.46 -8.82
C ALA A 209 -12.08 -3.64 -10.31
N ALA A 210 -12.47 -4.75 -10.94
CA ALA A 210 -12.25 -4.99 -12.36
C ALA A 210 -12.88 -3.89 -13.22
N SER A 211 -14.14 -3.58 -12.99
CA SER A 211 -14.86 -2.53 -13.71
C SER A 211 -14.17 -1.16 -13.61
N LEU A 212 -13.63 -0.82 -12.43
CA LEU A 212 -12.91 0.42 -12.21
C LEU A 212 -11.59 0.46 -12.99
N PHE A 213 -10.80 -0.62 -12.98
CA PHE A 213 -9.56 -0.69 -13.74
C PHE A 213 -9.80 -0.74 -15.26
N GLU A 214 -10.87 -1.40 -15.71
CA GLU A 214 -11.28 -1.39 -17.12
C GLU A 214 -11.70 -0.01 -17.58
N THR A 215 -12.43 0.75 -16.75
CA THR A 215 -12.77 2.15 -17.02
C THR A 215 -11.51 3.02 -17.10
N ALA A 216 -10.54 2.80 -16.22
CA ALA A 216 -9.26 3.50 -16.28
C ALA A 216 -8.52 3.25 -17.61
N LEU A 217 -8.48 1.97 -18.05
CA LEU A 217 -7.86 1.60 -19.33
C LEU A 217 -8.63 2.11 -20.55
N ALA A 218 -9.95 2.26 -20.45
CA ALA A 218 -10.76 2.86 -21.51
C ALA A 218 -10.48 4.37 -21.66
N LEU A 219 -10.18 5.06 -20.55
CA LEU A 219 -9.82 6.48 -20.54
C LEU A 219 -8.36 6.70 -20.96
N ASP A 220 -7.46 5.83 -20.51
CA ASP A 220 -6.04 5.85 -20.84
C ASP A 220 -5.54 4.42 -21.09
N PRO A 221 -5.48 3.97 -22.37
CA PRO A 221 -4.97 2.66 -22.72
C PRO A 221 -3.49 2.41 -22.35
N GLN A 222 -2.75 3.48 -22.04
CA GLN A 222 -1.35 3.40 -21.60
C GLN A 222 -1.19 3.47 -20.09
N ALA A 223 -2.28 3.50 -19.31
CA ALA A 223 -2.23 3.49 -17.85
C ALA A 223 -1.64 2.17 -17.34
N THR A 224 -0.32 2.14 -17.19
CA THR A 224 0.46 0.94 -16.76
C THR A 224 -0.07 0.35 -15.47
N ASP A 225 -0.42 1.20 -14.50
CA ASP A 225 -0.97 0.78 -13.20
C ASP A 225 -2.33 0.11 -13.35
N ALA A 226 -3.22 0.65 -14.19
CA ALA A 226 -4.52 0.04 -14.41
C ALA A 226 -4.37 -1.37 -15.02
N ALA A 227 -3.46 -1.53 -16.00
CA ALA A 227 -3.16 -2.83 -16.59
C ALA A 227 -2.59 -3.80 -15.56
N ALA A 228 -1.64 -3.35 -14.74
CA ALA A 228 -1.02 -4.18 -13.71
C ALA A 228 -2.04 -4.60 -12.63
N TRP A 229 -2.85 -3.68 -12.10
CA TRP A 229 -3.85 -4.01 -11.09
C TRP A 229 -4.95 -4.93 -11.61
N LEU A 230 -5.41 -4.72 -12.87
CA LEU A 230 -6.38 -5.62 -13.49
C LEU A 230 -5.80 -7.03 -13.69
N ALA A 231 -4.55 -7.14 -14.14
CA ALA A 231 -3.88 -8.44 -14.27
C ALA A 231 -3.73 -9.15 -12.91
N ALA A 232 -3.31 -8.42 -11.86
CA ALA A 232 -3.22 -8.97 -10.50
C ALA A 232 -4.56 -9.50 -10.00
N LEU A 233 -5.63 -8.74 -10.25
CA LEU A 233 -6.98 -9.10 -9.84
C LEU A 233 -7.49 -10.33 -10.58
N LEU A 234 -7.31 -10.41 -11.90
CA LEU A 234 -7.71 -11.58 -12.70
C LEU A 234 -6.99 -12.85 -12.24
N ALA A 235 -5.68 -12.75 -12.00
CA ALA A 235 -4.91 -13.87 -11.45
C ALA A 235 -5.35 -14.26 -10.03
N ALA A 236 -5.64 -13.28 -9.16
CA ALA A 236 -6.12 -13.53 -7.81
C ALA A 236 -7.49 -14.20 -7.80
N ARG A 237 -8.42 -13.77 -8.66
CA ARG A 237 -9.75 -14.36 -8.82
C ARG A 237 -9.69 -15.85 -9.18
N VAL A 238 -8.72 -16.24 -10.00
CA VAL A 238 -8.50 -17.67 -10.33
C VAL A 238 -7.94 -18.43 -9.11
N VAL A 239 -6.96 -17.85 -8.41
CA VAL A 239 -6.35 -18.46 -7.21
C VAL A 239 -7.35 -18.65 -6.08
N ASP A 240 -8.31 -17.73 -5.94
CA ASP A 240 -9.33 -17.75 -4.89
C ASP A 240 -10.59 -18.53 -5.29
N ASP A 241 -10.56 -19.23 -6.45
CA ASP A 241 -11.68 -20.02 -6.99
C ASP A 241 -12.98 -19.20 -7.18
N LEU A 242 -12.82 -17.94 -7.58
CA LEU A 242 -13.91 -16.98 -7.82
C LEU A 242 -14.08 -16.62 -9.30
N SER A 243 -13.33 -17.28 -10.20
CA SER A 243 -13.41 -17.08 -11.64
C SER A 243 -14.38 -18.08 -12.29
N ASP A 244 -15.29 -17.58 -13.13
CA ASP A 244 -16.15 -18.43 -13.96
C ASP A 244 -15.43 -18.92 -15.24
N LEU A 245 -14.38 -18.21 -15.68
CA LEU A 245 -13.60 -18.47 -16.89
C LEU A 245 -12.09 -18.42 -16.62
N PRO A 246 -11.55 -19.34 -15.77
CA PRO A 246 -10.19 -19.24 -15.26
C PRO A 246 -9.12 -19.16 -16.35
N ASN A 247 -9.27 -19.90 -17.45
CA ASN A 247 -8.32 -19.86 -18.56
C ASN A 247 -8.33 -18.50 -19.29
N GLU A 248 -9.49 -17.91 -19.51
CA GLU A 248 -9.62 -16.59 -20.14
C GLU A 248 -9.04 -15.50 -19.26
N ASP A 249 -9.33 -15.55 -17.95
CA ASP A 249 -8.77 -14.64 -16.97
C ASP A 249 -7.24 -14.72 -16.94
N LEU A 250 -6.66 -15.92 -16.92
CA LEU A 250 -5.20 -16.10 -16.93
C LEU A 250 -4.57 -15.60 -18.23
N HIS A 251 -5.15 -15.89 -19.39
CA HIS A 251 -4.64 -15.38 -20.66
C HIS A 251 -4.71 -13.85 -20.73
N ARG A 252 -5.80 -13.26 -20.23
CA ARG A 252 -5.94 -11.81 -20.16
C ARG A 252 -4.94 -11.18 -19.18
N ALA A 253 -4.79 -11.79 -18.00
CA ALA A 253 -3.83 -11.35 -16.99
C ALA A 253 -2.39 -11.38 -17.52
N GLU A 254 -2.02 -12.44 -18.24
CA GLU A 254 -0.69 -12.58 -18.84
C GLU A 254 -0.38 -11.47 -19.85
N ARG A 255 -1.33 -11.15 -20.75
CA ARG A 255 -1.16 -10.06 -21.72
C ARG A 255 -1.00 -8.70 -21.03
N LEU A 256 -1.86 -8.42 -20.03
CA LEU A 256 -1.83 -7.15 -19.28
C LEU A 256 -0.54 -7.02 -18.45
N ALA A 257 -0.08 -8.11 -17.82
CA ALA A 257 1.17 -8.12 -17.08
C ALA A 257 2.39 -7.90 -18.01
N ALA A 258 2.38 -8.50 -19.19
CA ALA A 258 3.42 -8.29 -20.19
C ALA A 258 3.42 -6.84 -20.70
N GLN A 259 2.25 -6.26 -20.96
CA GLN A 259 2.10 -4.85 -21.32
C GLN A 259 2.66 -3.93 -20.23
N ALA A 260 2.25 -4.12 -18.98
CA ALA A 260 2.71 -3.30 -17.87
C ALA A 260 4.24 -3.36 -17.70
N LEU A 261 4.83 -4.56 -17.83
CA LEU A 261 6.26 -4.73 -17.70
C LEU A 261 7.05 -4.15 -18.90
N ALA A 262 6.51 -4.23 -20.12
CA ALA A 262 7.11 -3.62 -21.30
C ALA A 262 7.16 -2.09 -21.20
N MET A 263 6.10 -1.48 -20.64
CA MET A 263 6.01 -0.03 -20.47
C MET A 263 6.83 0.46 -19.27
N SER A 264 6.95 -0.33 -18.21
CA SER A 264 7.66 0.04 -16.98
C SER A 264 8.50 -1.13 -16.45
N PRO A 265 9.68 -1.40 -17.05
CA PRO A 265 10.54 -2.54 -16.68
C PRO A 265 11.12 -2.48 -15.26
N SER A 266 11.07 -1.33 -14.61
CA SER A 266 11.51 -1.13 -13.23
C SER A 266 10.33 -1.01 -12.24
N SER A 267 9.10 -1.28 -12.67
CA SER A 267 7.94 -1.24 -11.77
C SER A 267 7.92 -2.48 -10.87
N ALA A 268 7.98 -2.25 -9.55
CA ALA A 268 7.82 -3.30 -8.55
C ALA A 268 6.45 -3.98 -8.66
N LEU A 269 5.40 -3.21 -8.98
CA LEU A 269 4.05 -3.72 -9.20
C LEU A 269 4.02 -4.66 -10.41
N ALA A 270 4.61 -4.28 -11.54
CA ALA A 270 4.59 -5.10 -12.76
C ALA A 270 5.30 -6.45 -12.55
N HIS A 271 6.46 -6.47 -11.88
CA HIS A 271 7.15 -7.71 -11.50
C HIS A 271 6.32 -8.57 -10.55
N TYR A 272 5.73 -7.97 -9.51
CA TYR A 272 4.83 -8.66 -8.60
C TYR A 272 3.67 -9.32 -9.35
N VAL A 273 3.04 -8.60 -10.26
CA VAL A 273 1.90 -9.08 -11.06
C VAL A 273 2.30 -10.21 -12.00
N LYS A 274 3.46 -10.10 -12.66
CA LYS A 274 3.99 -11.21 -13.47
C LYS A 274 4.20 -12.47 -12.61
N GLY A 275 4.75 -12.30 -11.40
CA GLY A 275 4.87 -13.40 -10.44
C GLY A 275 3.51 -13.99 -10.07
N GLN A 276 2.47 -13.15 -9.85
CA GLN A 276 1.11 -13.60 -9.54
C GLN A 276 0.49 -14.42 -10.68
N VAL A 277 0.66 -14.00 -11.92
CA VAL A 277 0.18 -14.74 -13.11
C VAL A 277 0.86 -16.10 -13.19
N LEU A 278 2.20 -16.13 -13.07
CA LEU A 278 2.97 -17.38 -13.06
C LEU A 278 2.56 -18.30 -11.90
N PHE A 279 2.32 -17.75 -10.73
CA PHE A 279 1.81 -18.51 -9.58
C PHE A 279 0.44 -19.13 -9.88
N ALA A 280 -0.51 -18.34 -10.42
CA ALA A 280 -1.83 -18.84 -10.80
C ALA A 280 -1.79 -19.92 -11.88
N GLN A 281 -0.74 -19.93 -12.71
CA GLN A 281 -0.41 -20.99 -13.69
C GLN A 281 0.34 -22.18 -13.07
N SER A 282 0.51 -22.25 -11.73
CA SER A 282 1.29 -23.27 -11.01
C SER A 282 2.81 -23.28 -11.37
N ARG A 283 3.34 -22.18 -11.91
CA ARG A 283 4.74 -22.00 -12.34
C ARG A 283 5.58 -21.33 -11.26
N CYS A 284 5.56 -21.85 -10.04
CA CYS A 284 6.24 -21.24 -8.88
C CYS A 284 7.74 -21.04 -9.08
N LYS A 285 8.44 -21.96 -9.77
CA LYS A 285 9.88 -21.80 -10.04
C LYS A 285 10.21 -20.55 -10.84
N GLU A 286 9.32 -20.17 -11.76
CA GLU A 286 9.48 -18.98 -12.59
C GLU A 286 8.93 -17.71 -11.88
N ALA A 287 7.96 -17.87 -10.96
CA ALA A 287 7.43 -16.78 -10.18
C ALA A 287 8.42 -16.24 -9.12
N ILE A 288 9.29 -17.12 -8.56
CA ILE A 288 10.28 -16.76 -7.54
C ILE A 288 11.14 -15.56 -7.95
N PRO A 289 11.86 -15.55 -9.08
CA PRO A 289 12.71 -14.42 -9.47
C PRO A 289 11.91 -13.12 -9.70
N GLU A 290 10.66 -13.21 -10.14
CA GLU A 290 9.82 -12.04 -10.32
C GLU A 290 9.41 -11.41 -8.96
N TYR A 291 9.08 -12.23 -7.96
CA TYR A 291 8.83 -11.74 -6.62
C TYR A 291 10.09 -11.18 -5.95
N GLU A 292 11.25 -11.83 -6.11
CA GLU A 292 12.53 -11.33 -5.62
C GLU A 292 12.85 -9.96 -6.26
N ARG A 293 12.60 -9.81 -7.56
CA ARG A 293 12.77 -8.53 -8.25
C ARG A 293 11.79 -7.47 -7.74
N ALA A 294 10.52 -7.81 -7.54
CA ALA A 294 9.53 -6.89 -6.97
C ALA A 294 9.96 -6.38 -5.58
N ILE A 295 10.44 -7.27 -4.71
CA ILE A 295 10.95 -6.94 -3.38
C ILE A 295 12.19 -6.04 -3.46
N SER A 296 13.11 -6.31 -4.39
CA SER A 296 14.31 -5.48 -4.56
C SER A 296 14.00 -4.05 -5.00
N LEU A 297 12.89 -3.85 -5.72
CA LEU A 297 12.40 -2.56 -6.18
C LEU A 297 11.54 -1.83 -5.13
N ASP A 298 10.74 -2.59 -4.38
CA ASP A 298 9.86 -2.09 -3.32
C ASP A 298 9.86 -3.06 -2.13
N ARG A 299 10.71 -2.79 -1.15
CA ARG A 299 10.85 -3.60 0.08
C ARG A 299 9.61 -3.55 1.00
N SER A 300 8.68 -2.64 0.77
CA SER A 300 7.43 -2.52 1.55
C SER A 300 6.30 -3.42 1.05
N ARG A 301 6.49 -4.14 -0.05
CA ARG A 301 5.47 -4.94 -0.71
C ARG A 301 5.21 -6.27 0.00
N ALA A 302 4.51 -6.22 1.14
CA ALA A 302 4.19 -7.38 1.97
C ALA A 302 3.61 -8.59 1.20
N PRO A 303 2.64 -8.43 0.26
CA PRO A 303 2.13 -9.57 -0.51
C PRO A 303 3.19 -10.28 -1.36
N ALA A 304 4.25 -9.59 -1.81
CA ALA A 304 5.32 -10.22 -2.57
C ALA A 304 6.13 -11.20 -1.70
N TYR A 305 6.41 -10.83 -0.45
CA TYR A 305 7.05 -11.74 0.51
C TYR A 305 6.20 -12.97 0.77
N ALA A 306 4.89 -12.79 1.04
CA ALA A 306 4.01 -13.93 1.30
C ALA A 306 3.90 -14.89 0.11
N ARG A 307 3.86 -14.37 -1.13
CA ARG A 307 3.84 -15.18 -2.36
C ARG A 307 5.18 -15.87 -2.60
N LEU A 308 6.29 -15.16 -2.38
CA LEU A 308 7.63 -15.75 -2.46
C LEU A 308 7.78 -16.90 -1.47
N GLY A 309 7.40 -16.70 -0.20
CA GLY A 309 7.41 -17.74 0.82
C GLY A 309 6.57 -18.95 0.40
N PHE A 310 5.37 -18.72 -0.15
CA PHE A 310 4.52 -19.82 -0.60
C PHE A 310 5.10 -20.55 -1.81
N CYS A 311 5.71 -19.86 -2.77
CA CYS A 311 6.41 -20.51 -3.88
C CYS A 311 7.65 -21.30 -3.40
N LYS A 312 8.42 -20.78 -2.44
CA LYS A 312 9.52 -21.54 -1.79
C LYS A 312 9.01 -22.82 -1.14
N PHE A 313 7.90 -22.74 -0.39
CA PHE A 313 7.24 -23.90 0.18
C PHE A 313 6.87 -24.92 -0.91
N LEU A 314 6.09 -24.53 -1.92
CA LEU A 314 5.61 -25.44 -2.98
C LEU A 314 6.76 -26.08 -3.80
N THR A 315 7.91 -25.42 -3.87
CA THR A 315 9.10 -25.95 -4.54
C THR A 315 9.97 -26.83 -3.63
N GLY A 316 9.56 -27.08 -2.37
CA GLY A 316 10.21 -27.97 -1.43
C GLY A 316 11.21 -27.31 -0.48
N SER A 317 11.39 -25.99 -0.52
CA SER A 317 12.19 -25.23 0.44
C SER A 317 11.32 -24.83 1.64
N VAL A 318 10.85 -25.83 2.39
CA VAL A 318 9.82 -25.67 3.43
C VAL A 318 10.30 -24.76 4.56
N GLU A 319 11.54 -24.96 5.02
CA GLU A 319 12.15 -24.18 6.10
C GLU A 319 12.40 -22.72 5.68
N ASP A 320 12.84 -22.52 4.44
CA ASP A 320 13.15 -21.19 3.90
C ASP A 320 11.92 -20.33 3.69
N ALA A 321 10.72 -20.90 3.71
CA ALA A 321 9.47 -20.17 3.54
C ALA A 321 9.08 -19.31 4.76
N ILE A 322 9.45 -19.75 5.98
CA ILE A 322 9.06 -19.11 7.25
C ILE A 322 9.45 -17.62 7.29
N PRO A 323 10.73 -17.25 7.09
CA PRO A 323 11.16 -15.85 7.18
C PRO A 323 10.38 -14.90 6.25
N TYR A 324 9.96 -15.39 5.08
CA TYR A 324 9.19 -14.58 4.15
C TYR A 324 7.76 -14.33 4.63
N PHE A 325 7.12 -15.32 5.23
CA PHE A 325 5.80 -15.10 5.86
C PHE A 325 5.90 -14.19 7.08
N GLU A 326 6.92 -14.38 7.93
CA GLU A 326 7.17 -13.50 9.07
C GLU A 326 7.35 -12.06 8.62
N GLN A 327 8.17 -11.83 7.58
CA GLN A 327 8.38 -10.50 7.02
C GLN A 327 7.08 -9.91 6.44
N ALA A 328 6.28 -10.70 5.73
CA ALA A 328 4.99 -10.24 5.19
C ALA A 328 4.03 -9.81 6.30
N ILE A 329 3.87 -10.63 7.33
CA ILE A 329 3.03 -10.37 8.51
C ILE A 329 3.53 -9.12 9.25
N HIS A 330 4.85 -9.01 9.38
CA HIS A 330 5.48 -7.88 10.05
C HIS A 330 5.24 -6.56 9.33
N LEU A 331 5.39 -6.53 8.00
CA LEU A 331 5.15 -5.35 7.16
C LEU A 331 3.67 -4.93 7.12
N SER A 332 2.75 -5.88 7.19
CA SER A 332 1.31 -5.61 7.07
C SER A 332 0.49 -6.50 8.02
N PRO A 333 0.51 -6.23 9.34
CA PRO A 333 -0.20 -7.05 10.34
C PRO A 333 -1.73 -6.96 10.22
N HIS A 334 -2.25 -5.99 9.49
CA HIS A 334 -3.68 -5.78 9.23
C HIS A 334 -4.02 -5.93 7.74
N GLU A 335 -3.24 -6.74 7.02
CA GLU A 335 -3.53 -7.02 5.60
C GLU A 335 -4.91 -7.67 5.45
N PRO A 336 -5.80 -7.18 4.56
CA PRO A 336 -7.13 -7.76 4.37
C PRO A 336 -7.14 -9.25 3.99
N GLY A 337 -6.02 -9.79 3.54
CA GLY A 337 -5.84 -11.21 3.20
C GLY A 337 -4.81 -11.92 4.09
N ILE A 338 -4.66 -11.54 5.35
CA ILE A 338 -3.61 -12.07 6.23
C ILE A 338 -3.87 -13.52 6.69
N ALA A 339 -5.13 -13.92 6.82
CA ALA A 339 -5.49 -15.23 7.34
C ALA A 339 -4.80 -16.40 6.61
N PRO A 340 -4.72 -16.44 5.26
CA PRO A 340 -3.93 -17.44 4.55
C PRO A 340 -2.43 -17.42 4.90
N TRP A 341 -1.85 -16.28 5.27
CA TRP A 341 -0.44 -16.21 5.67
C TRP A 341 -0.21 -16.92 7.02
N PHE A 342 -1.08 -16.63 8.00
CA PHE A 342 -1.08 -17.35 9.28
C PHE A 342 -1.33 -18.85 9.08
N GLY A 343 -2.31 -19.22 8.24
CA GLY A 343 -2.62 -20.60 7.93
C GLY A 343 -1.42 -21.37 7.35
N ARG A 344 -0.68 -20.75 6.41
CA ARG A 344 0.52 -21.36 5.82
C ARG A 344 1.67 -21.52 6.81
N MET A 345 1.85 -20.57 7.73
CA MET A 345 2.77 -20.73 8.85
C MET A 345 2.41 -21.99 9.67
N GLY A 346 1.14 -22.14 10.03
CA GLY A 346 0.66 -23.31 10.75
C GLY A 346 0.84 -24.62 9.98
N VAL A 347 0.59 -24.62 8.66
CA VAL A 347 0.88 -25.77 7.78
C VAL A 347 2.35 -26.17 7.86
N ILE A 348 3.27 -25.22 7.70
CA ILE A 348 4.72 -25.48 7.73
C ILE A 348 5.13 -26.07 9.08
N TYR A 349 4.67 -25.50 10.20
CA TYR A 349 4.98 -26.01 11.53
C TYR A 349 4.41 -27.42 11.76
N LEU A 350 3.19 -27.72 11.28
CA LEU A 350 2.63 -29.07 11.41
C LEU A 350 3.46 -30.10 10.64
N LEU A 351 3.87 -29.76 9.41
CA LEU A 351 4.72 -30.62 8.59
C LEU A 351 6.12 -30.85 9.19
N GLN A 352 6.57 -29.95 10.08
CA GLN A 352 7.78 -30.10 10.89
C GLN A 352 7.55 -30.83 12.23
N SER A 353 6.37 -31.42 12.46
CA SER A 353 5.98 -32.06 13.73
C SER A 353 5.92 -31.10 14.94
N ARG A 354 5.81 -29.80 14.70
CA ARG A 354 5.72 -28.74 15.73
C ARG A 354 4.25 -28.40 15.97
N SER A 355 3.50 -29.35 16.53
CA SER A 355 2.03 -29.27 16.61
C SER A 355 1.52 -28.11 17.47
N ASP A 356 2.23 -27.70 18.53
CA ASP A 356 1.81 -26.57 19.38
C ASP A 356 1.85 -25.24 18.64
N GLU A 357 2.96 -24.99 17.96
CA GLU A 357 3.13 -23.78 17.15
C GLU A 357 2.20 -23.78 15.94
N ALA A 358 2.02 -24.95 15.31
CA ALA A 358 1.07 -25.10 14.22
C ALA A 358 -0.35 -24.70 14.64
N ILE A 359 -0.84 -25.25 15.75
CA ILE A 359 -2.18 -24.92 16.27
C ILE A 359 -2.28 -23.43 16.58
N GLY A 360 -1.30 -22.83 17.24
CA GLY A 360 -1.32 -21.39 17.54
C GLY A 360 -1.43 -20.50 16.31
N TRP A 361 -0.73 -20.83 15.22
CA TRP A 361 -0.83 -20.10 13.96
C TRP A 361 -2.14 -20.36 13.22
N LEU A 362 -2.63 -21.59 13.24
CA LEU A 362 -3.90 -21.97 12.59
C LEU A 362 -5.10 -21.35 13.32
N GLU A 363 -5.09 -21.29 14.66
CA GLU A 363 -6.12 -20.60 15.44
C GLU A 363 -6.14 -19.10 15.14
N LYS A 364 -4.97 -18.44 14.96
CA LYS A 364 -4.91 -17.06 14.48
C LYS A 364 -5.52 -16.93 13.08
N ALA A 365 -5.21 -17.83 12.16
CA ALA A 365 -5.80 -17.83 10.83
C ALA A 365 -7.32 -17.98 10.89
N ASN A 366 -7.82 -18.88 11.74
CA ASN A 366 -9.24 -19.12 11.94
C ASN A 366 -9.97 -17.91 12.54
N SER A 367 -9.33 -17.19 13.47
CA SER A 367 -9.89 -15.97 14.08
C SER A 367 -10.06 -14.83 13.05
N GLU A 368 -9.16 -14.74 12.07
CA GLU A 368 -9.23 -13.73 11.01
C GLU A 368 -10.22 -14.12 9.89
N ASN A 369 -10.29 -15.41 9.55
CA ASN A 369 -11.21 -15.94 8.55
C ASN A 369 -11.55 -17.41 8.80
N ALA A 370 -12.68 -17.67 9.44
CA ALA A 370 -13.19 -19.01 9.72
C ALA A 370 -13.72 -19.78 8.50
N ARG A 371 -13.60 -19.23 7.27
CA ARG A 371 -14.07 -19.91 6.04
C ARG A 371 -12.95 -20.58 5.25
N LEU A 372 -11.77 -20.68 5.80
CA LEU A 372 -10.62 -21.32 5.16
C LEU A 372 -10.61 -22.82 5.48
N ALA A 373 -11.20 -23.63 4.61
CA ALA A 373 -11.33 -25.08 4.80
C ALA A 373 -9.98 -25.77 5.12
N PHE A 374 -8.89 -25.37 4.48
CA PHE A 374 -7.58 -25.96 4.76
C PHE A 374 -7.11 -25.68 6.19
N VAL A 375 -7.45 -24.53 6.78
CA VAL A 375 -7.08 -24.19 8.16
C VAL A 375 -7.74 -25.17 9.12
N HIS A 376 -9.04 -25.43 8.96
CA HIS A 376 -9.77 -26.40 9.77
C HIS A 376 -9.23 -27.83 9.59
N ALA A 377 -8.89 -28.24 8.36
CA ALA A 377 -8.31 -29.56 8.12
C ALA A 377 -6.95 -29.74 8.82
N TYR A 378 -6.09 -28.70 8.80
CA TYR A 378 -4.81 -28.74 9.50
C TYR A 378 -4.98 -28.62 11.02
N LEU A 379 -5.97 -27.88 11.53
CA LEU A 379 -6.35 -27.88 12.96
C LEU A 379 -6.81 -29.26 13.41
N ALA A 380 -7.67 -29.92 12.60
CA ALA A 380 -8.12 -31.28 12.88
C ALA A 380 -6.95 -32.27 13.05
N ALA A 381 -5.99 -32.22 12.11
CA ALA A 381 -4.79 -33.04 12.21
C ALA A 381 -3.93 -32.67 13.42
N GLY A 382 -3.73 -31.40 13.69
CA GLY A 382 -2.93 -30.89 14.82
C GLY A 382 -3.50 -31.35 16.19
N TYR A 383 -4.81 -31.14 16.41
CA TYR A 383 -5.48 -31.59 17.63
C TYR A 383 -5.47 -33.11 17.79
N ALA A 384 -5.67 -33.87 16.69
CA ALA A 384 -5.61 -35.32 16.73
C ALA A 384 -4.21 -35.84 17.10
N LEU A 385 -3.15 -35.22 16.60
CA LEU A 385 -1.77 -35.55 16.94
C LEU A 385 -1.45 -35.23 18.39
N LYS A 386 -2.07 -34.23 18.99
CA LYS A 386 -1.96 -33.87 20.40
C LYS A 386 -2.84 -34.70 21.34
N GLY A 387 -3.68 -35.59 20.80
CA GLY A 387 -4.55 -36.42 21.60
C GLY A 387 -5.84 -35.74 22.08
N ASP A 388 -6.30 -34.73 21.34
CA ASP A 388 -7.61 -34.10 21.55
C ASP A 388 -8.60 -34.49 20.42
N PRO A 389 -9.24 -35.66 20.53
CA PRO A 389 -10.10 -36.20 19.49
C PRO A 389 -11.41 -35.43 19.34
N GLU A 390 -11.86 -34.71 20.36
CA GLU A 390 -13.12 -33.96 20.29
C GLU A 390 -12.97 -32.73 19.41
N ARG A 391 -11.94 -31.89 19.69
CA ARG A 391 -11.64 -30.73 18.82
C ARG A 391 -11.24 -31.19 17.43
N ALA A 392 -10.46 -32.23 17.28
CA ALA A 392 -10.08 -32.77 15.98
C ALA A 392 -11.29 -33.11 15.11
N ARG A 393 -12.30 -33.81 15.66
CA ARG A 393 -13.52 -34.12 14.91
C ARG A 393 -14.39 -32.90 14.62
N ALA A 394 -14.42 -31.92 15.51
CA ALA A 394 -15.15 -30.67 15.28
C ALA A 394 -14.55 -29.92 14.09
N GLU A 395 -13.24 -29.72 14.08
CA GLU A 395 -12.53 -29.04 13.01
C GLU A 395 -12.63 -29.78 11.65
N LEU A 396 -12.58 -31.11 11.67
CA LEU A 396 -12.76 -31.92 10.46
C LEU A 396 -14.16 -31.70 9.84
N ARG A 397 -15.22 -31.65 10.65
CA ARG A 397 -16.57 -31.36 10.17
C ARG A 397 -16.68 -29.96 9.56
N GLU A 398 -16.05 -28.97 10.17
CA GLU A 398 -15.99 -27.62 9.60
C GLU A 398 -15.27 -27.61 8.24
N ALA A 399 -14.12 -28.28 8.12
CA ALA A 399 -13.42 -28.42 6.84
C ALA A 399 -14.31 -29.06 5.77
N GLN A 400 -15.01 -30.14 6.10
CA GLN A 400 -15.94 -30.85 5.21
C GLN A 400 -17.16 -30.00 4.83
N GLY A 401 -17.67 -29.19 5.75
CA GLY A 401 -18.77 -28.26 5.48
C GLY A 401 -18.38 -27.12 4.54
N LEU A 402 -17.09 -26.76 4.51
CA LEU A 402 -16.58 -25.68 3.68
C LEU A 402 -16.08 -26.15 2.30
N SER A 403 -15.61 -27.41 2.17
CA SER A 403 -15.05 -27.91 0.91
C SER A 403 -15.10 -29.43 0.79
N ASN A 404 -15.57 -29.90 -0.37
CA ASN A 404 -15.60 -31.32 -0.72
C ASN A 404 -14.20 -31.96 -0.80
N ALA A 405 -13.15 -31.16 -0.90
CA ALA A 405 -11.76 -31.64 -0.90
C ALA A 405 -11.38 -32.39 0.38
N TYR A 406 -12.15 -32.24 1.48
CA TYR A 406 -11.88 -32.85 2.79
C TYR A 406 -12.86 -33.98 3.13
N PHE A 407 -13.67 -34.49 2.19
CA PHE A 407 -14.56 -35.62 2.44
C PHE A 407 -13.84 -36.95 2.62
N SER A 408 -12.69 -37.14 1.96
CA SER A 408 -11.86 -38.33 2.11
C SER A 408 -10.38 -38.00 2.05
N LEU A 409 -9.57 -38.88 2.61
CA LEU A 409 -8.10 -38.74 2.53
C LEU A 409 -7.62 -38.81 1.07
N ALA A 410 -8.20 -39.69 0.27
CA ALA A 410 -7.92 -39.78 -1.16
C ALA A 410 -8.18 -38.46 -1.91
N SER A 411 -9.18 -37.69 -1.48
CA SER A 411 -9.44 -36.35 -2.05
C SER A 411 -8.36 -35.33 -1.61
N VAL A 412 -7.97 -35.35 -0.35
CA VAL A 412 -6.89 -34.48 0.18
C VAL A 412 -5.56 -34.76 -0.53
N GLU A 413 -5.21 -36.02 -0.74
CA GLU A 413 -3.96 -36.44 -1.37
C GLU A 413 -3.84 -36.02 -2.85
N LYS A 414 -4.95 -35.70 -3.53
CA LYS A 414 -4.98 -35.18 -4.90
C LYS A 414 -4.63 -33.70 -5.00
N SER A 415 -4.48 -33.00 -3.89
CA SER A 415 -4.10 -31.60 -3.92
C SER A 415 -2.71 -31.42 -4.52
N ASN A 416 -2.55 -30.46 -5.43
CA ASN A 416 -1.26 -30.09 -6.02
C ASN A 416 -0.22 -29.59 -5.01
N TRP A 417 -0.61 -29.33 -3.76
CA TRP A 417 0.32 -29.00 -2.68
C TRP A 417 1.28 -30.17 -2.38
N TYR A 418 0.86 -31.41 -2.68
CA TYR A 418 1.64 -32.61 -2.45
C TYR A 418 2.33 -33.18 -3.71
N ASP A 419 2.34 -32.42 -4.79
CA ASP A 419 3.08 -32.81 -6.02
C ASP A 419 4.59 -32.84 -5.79
N ASN A 420 5.09 -32.01 -4.86
CA ASN A 420 6.49 -32.03 -4.47
C ASN A 420 6.78 -33.22 -3.55
N PRO A 421 7.70 -34.13 -3.90
CA PRO A 421 7.99 -35.33 -3.11
C PRO A 421 8.41 -35.05 -1.65
N LYS A 422 9.13 -33.94 -1.40
CA LYS A 422 9.54 -33.57 -0.02
C LYS A 422 8.33 -33.17 0.82
N ILE A 423 7.41 -32.36 0.26
CA ILE A 423 6.18 -31.97 0.97
C ILE A 423 5.29 -33.17 1.21
N ARG A 424 5.14 -34.05 0.20
CA ARG A 424 4.37 -35.29 0.32
C ARG A 424 4.91 -36.17 1.46
N ALA A 425 6.22 -36.41 1.50
CA ALA A 425 6.83 -37.19 2.56
C ALA A 425 6.58 -36.60 3.97
N LEU A 426 6.66 -35.29 4.10
CA LEU A 426 6.34 -34.59 5.35
C LEU A 426 4.85 -34.73 5.72
N ALA A 427 3.94 -34.65 4.75
CA ALA A 427 2.51 -34.84 4.98
C ALA A 427 2.18 -36.28 5.36
N GLU A 428 2.81 -37.28 4.73
CA GLU A 428 2.71 -38.70 5.06
C GLU A 428 3.21 -39.00 6.49
N ALA A 429 4.21 -38.26 6.96
CA ALA A 429 4.73 -38.40 8.32
C ALA A 429 3.87 -37.73 9.39
N THR A 430 3.08 -36.69 9.06
CA THR A 430 2.41 -35.81 10.02
C THR A 430 0.93 -35.59 9.72
N TYR A 431 0.62 -34.88 8.65
CA TYR A 431 -0.72 -34.40 8.34
C TYR A 431 -1.73 -35.52 8.06
N PHE A 432 -1.39 -36.48 7.18
CA PHE A 432 -2.28 -37.58 6.83
C PHE A 432 -2.57 -38.50 8.03
N PRO A 433 -1.57 -38.92 8.84
CA PRO A 433 -1.84 -39.62 10.08
C PRO A 433 -2.71 -38.81 11.06
N GLY A 434 -2.53 -37.50 11.14
CA GLY A 434 -3.37 -36.62 11.94
C GLY A 434 -4.83 -36.65 11.49
N LEU A 435 -5.10 -36.52 10.18
CA LEU A 435 -6.46 -36.61 9.61
C LEU A 435 -7.11 -37.99 9.86
N ARG A 436 -6.36 -39.10 9.71
CA ARG A 436 -6.86 -40.43 10.00
C ARG A 436 -7.30 -40.54 11.49
N ARG A 437 -6.50 -40.02 12.41
CA ARG A 437 -6.86 -39.97 13.82
C ARG A 437 -8.06 -39.06 14.11
N ALA A 438 -8.25 -37.99 13.32
CA ALA A 438 -9.41 -37.13 13.41
C ALA A 438 -10.70 -37.81 12.87
N GLY A 439 -10.55 -38.91 12.12
CA GLY A 439 -11.67 -39.72 11.62
C GLY A 439 -12.07 -39.41 10.15
N ILE A 440 -11.14 -38.90 9.33
CA ILE A 440 -11.40 -38.73 7.89
C ILE A 440 -11.55 -40.12 7.23
N PRO A 441 -12.55 -40.37 6.35
CA PRO A 441 -12.63 -41.58 5.55
C PRO A 441 -11.43 -41.72 4.60
N GLU A 442 -11.03 -42.97 4.28
CA GLU A 442 -9.94 -43.21 3.32
C GLU A 442 -10.37 -42.89 1.88
N GLU A 443 -11.62 -43.28 1.46
CA GLU A 443 -12.23 -43.10 0.14
C GLU A 443 -13.50 -42.23 0.21
#